data_d46a59cc3085192849961d761b74d0f7
#
_entry.id   d46a59cc3085192849961d761b74d0f7
#
_cell.length_a   1.000
_cell.length_b   1.000
_cell.length_c   1.000
_cell.angle_alpha   90.00
_cell.angle_beta   90.00
_cell.angle_gamma   90.00
#
_symmetry.space_group_name_H-M   'P 1'
#
loop_
_entity.id
_entity.type
_entity.pdbx_description
1 polymer ?
#
loop_
_entity_poly.entity_id
_entity_poly.type
_entity_poly.pdbx_seq_one_letter_code
_entity_poly.pdbx_strand_id
1 'polypeptide(L)' 'MREEFRENFRVLGLRIAYYRKRRGMTQEQFSEAIGRSVSFFSQIEANNAAEVKGVSLETLFIMSRVLQIPVARLFEDN' A
#
# COMPACT_ATOMS: atom_id res chain seq x y z
N MET A 1 15.68 2.27 -1.59
CA MET A 1 15.31 1.39 -0.46
C MET A 1 16.45 0.42 -0.16
N ARG A 2 16.74 0.21 1.11
CA ARG A 2 17.78 -0.73 1.50
C ARG A 2 17.27 -2.15 1.35
N GLU A 3 18.13 -3.03 0.89
CA GLU A 3 17.81 -4.44 0.64
C GLU A 3 17.23 -5.14 1.87
N GLU A 4 17.75 -4.79 3.05
CA GLU A 4 17.29 -5.43 4.30
C GLU A 4 15.84 -5.14 4.62
N PHE A 5 15.22 -4.10 4.01
CA PHE A 5 13.83 -3.74 4.27
C PHE A 5 12.89 -4.17 3.15
N ARG A 6 13.39 -4.89 2.16
CA ARG A 6 12.58 -5.33 1.02
C ARG A 6 11.35 -6.11 1.46
N GLU A 7 11.55 -7.07 2.37
CA GLU A 7 10.44 -7.90 2.84
C GLU A 7 9.42 -7.07 3.61
N ASN A 8 9.87 -6.11 4.39
CA ASN A 8 8.96 -5.22 5.11
C ASN A 8 8.03 -4.48 4.16
N PHE A 9 8.58 -3.95 3.07
CA PHE A 9 7.76 -3.22 2.10
C PHE A 9 6.86 -4.16 1.31
N ARG A 10 7.32 -5.39 1.04
CA ARG A 10 6.50 -6.39 0.35
C ARG A 10 5.25 -6.71 1.18
N VAL A 11 5.45 -6.96 2.47
CA VAL A 11 4.34 -7.28 3.38
C VAL A 11 3.41 -6.08 3.52
N LEU A 12 3.96 -4.88 3.61
CA LEU A 12 3.15 -3.66 3.68
C LEU A 12 2.23 -3.56 2.45
N GLY A 13 2.78 -3.80 1.26
CA GLY A 13 1.98 -3.78 0.02
C GLY A 13 0.84 -4.79 0.05
N LEU A 14 1.11 -5.99 0.58
CA LEU A 14 0.07 -7.02 0.71
C LEU A 14 -1.05 -6.57 1.66
N ARG A 15 -0.69 -5.92 2.75
CA ARG A 15 -1.70 -5.41 3.70
C ARG A 15 -2.53 -4.30 3.09
N ILE A 16 -1.90 -3.39 2.34
CA ILE A 16 -2.63 -2.34 1.66
C ILE A 16 -3.64 -2.96 0.69
N ALA A 17 -3.21 -3.96 -0.10
CA ALA A 17 -4.10 -4.65 -1.04
C ALA A 17 -5.25 -5.33 -0.31
N TYR A 18 -4.97 -5.97 0.82
CA TYR A 18 -5.99 -6.63 1.62
C TYR A 18 -7.09 -5.65 2.05
N TYR A 19 -6.71 -4.52 2.62
CA TYR A 19 -7.69 -3.55 3.11
C TYR A 19 -8.41 -2.85 1.97
N ARG A 20 -7.72 -2.60 0.84
CA ARG A 20 -8.36 -2.06 -0.35
C ARG A 20 -9.49 -2.98 -0.83
N LYS A 21 -9.19 -4.26 -0.96
CA LYS A 21 -10.18 -5.26 -1.42
C LYS A 21 -11.32 -5.38 -0.43
N ARG A 22 -11.00 -5.32 0.85
CA ARG A 22 -12.03 -5.38 1.90
C ARG A 22 -12.98 -4.20 1.83
N ARG A 23 -12.49 -3.04 1.37
CA ARG A 23 -13.34 -1.88 1.12
C ARG A 23 -14.08 -1.95 -0.21
N GLY A 24 -13.83 -2.98 -0.99
CA GLY A 24 -14.48 -3.13 -2.29
C GLY A 24 -13.98 -2.17 -3.35
N MET A 25 -12.76 -1.65 -3.21
CA MET A 25 -12.21 -0.68 -4.15
C MET A 25 -11.30 -1.35 -5.17
N THR A 26 -11.42 -0.93 -6.44
CA THR A 26 -10.45 -1.32 -7.46
C THR A 26 -9.16 -0.54 -7.26
N GLN A 27 -8.09 -0.96 -7.95
CA GLN A 27 -6.83 -0.21 -7.94
C GLN A 27 -7.04 1.19 -8.49
N GLU A 28 -7.85 1.34 -9.53
CA GLU A 28 -8.13 2.64 -10.13
C GLU A 28 -8.85 3.56 -9.14
N GLN A 29 -9.86 3.04 -8.47
CA GLN A 29 -10.61 3.82 -7.48
C GLN A 29 -9.73 4.27 -6.32
N PHE A 30 -8.89 3.35 -5.83
CA PHE A 30 -8.04 3.66 -4.71
C PHE A 30 -6.93 4.65 -5.11
N SER A 31 -6.34 4.47 -6.28
CA SER A 31 -5.31 5.38 -6.79
C SER A 31 -5.85 6.80 -6.91
N GLU A 32 -7.05 6.94 -7.45
CA GLU A 32 -7.69 8.24 -7.57
C GLU A 32 -7.93 8.85 -6.20
N ALA A 33 -8.42 8.06 -5.26
CA ALA A 33 -8.74 8.55 -3.91
C ALA A 33 -7.49 9.03 -3.16
N ILE A 34 -6.34 8.41 -3.38
CA ILE A 34 -5.10 8.82 -2.71
C ILE A 34 -4.30 9.84 -3.52
N GLY A 35 -4.79 10.22 -4.72
CA GLY A 35 -4.14 11.24 -5.54
C GLY A 35 -2.86 10.76 -6.23
N ARG A 36 -2.77 9.47 -6.56
CA ARG A 36 -1.59 8.90 -7.22
C ARG A 36 -2.02 8.13 -8.46
N SER A 37 -1.05 7.82 -9.32
CA SER A 37 -1.34 7.06 -10.53
C SER A 37 -1.59 5.59 -10.22
N VAL A 38 -2.33 4.92 -11.10
CA VAL A 38 -2.55 3.47 -10.99
C VAL A 38 -1.22 2.75 -11.06
N SER A 39 -0.32 3.20 -11.93
CA SER A 39 1.01 2.60 -12.07
C SER A 39 1.79 2.64 -10.76
N PHE A 40 1.76 3.78 -10.07
CA PHE A 40 2.42 3.92 -8.78
C PHE A 40 1.86 2.91 -7.78
N PHE A 41 0.54 2.84 -7.66
CA PHE A 41 -0.10 2.00 -6.67
C PHE A 41 0.04 0.52 -7.00
N SER A 42 -0.11 0.15 -8.29
CA SER A 42 0.02 -1.25 -8.67
C SER A 42 1.43 -1.78 -8.40
N GLN A 43 2.45 -0.95 -8.50
CA GLN A 43 3.81 -1.35 -8.16
C GLN A 43 3.96 -1.63 -6.67
N ILE A 44 3.27 -0.86 -5.83
CA ILE A 44 3.29 -1.09 -4.38
C ILE A 44 2.61 -2.42 -4.05
N GLU A 45 1.46 -2.70 -4.64
CA GLU A 45 0.74 -3.95 -4.38
C GLU A 45 1.45 -5.17 -4.97
N ALA A 46 2.01 -5.03 -6.16
CA ALA A 46 2.67 -6.15 -6.83
C ALA A 46 3.90 -6.62 -6.07
N ASN A 47 4.72 -5.67 -5.64
CA ASN A 47 5.92 -5.92 -4.84
C ASN A 47 6.67 -7.19 -5.24
N ASN A 48 6.91 -7.30 -6.55
CA ASN A 48 7.69 -8.41 -7.08
C ASN A 48 9.13 -8.32 -6.61
N ALA A 49 9.78 -9.48 -6.56
CA ALA A 49 11.13 -9.58 -6.02
C ALA A 49 12.14 -8.63 -6.66
N ALA A 50 11.94 -8.25 -7.92
CA ALA A 50 12.92 -7.45 -8.64
C ALA A 50 12.92 -5.98 -8.19
N GLU A 51 11.75 -5.40 -7.97
CA GLU A 51 11.64 -3.98 -7.59
C GLU A 51 10.50 -3.77 -6.60
N VAL A 52 10.86 -3.61 -5.34
CA VAL A 52 9.88 -3.26 -4.31
C VAL A 52 9.91 -1.76 -4.13
N LYS A 53 8.75 -1.14 -4.29
CA LYS A 53 8.63 0.30 -4.19
C LYS A 53 8.39 0.74 -2.77
N GLY A 54 9.17 1.72 -2.33
CA GLY A 54 8.96 2.33 -1.02
C GLY A 54 7.80 3.32 -1.04
N VAL A 55 7.23 3.55 0.13
CA VAL A 55 6.08 4.43 0.31
C VAL A 55 6.41 5.43 1.39
N SER A 56 6.10 6.72 1.15
CA SER A 56 6.32 7.74 2.16
C SER A 56 5.28 7.63 3.28
N LEU A 57 5.64 8.14 4.44
CA LEU A 57 4.72 8.14 5.58
C LEU A 57 3.47 8.96 5.28
N GLU A 58 3.62 10.08 4.59
CA GLU A 58 2.47 10.90 4.22
C GLU A 58 1.49 10.10 3.35
N THR A 59 2.00 9.36 2.38
CA THR A 59 1.15 8.52 1.54
C THR A 59 0.44 7.46 2.36
N LEU A 60 1.12 6.87 3.35
CA LEU A 60 0.49 5.90 4.23
C LEU A 60 -0.64 6.51 5.05
N PHE A 61 -0.46 7.73 5.54
CA PHE A 61 -1.54 8.42 6.25
C PHE A 61 -2.74 8.67 5.35
N ILE A 62 -2.50 9.06 4.09
CA ILE A 62 -3.58 9.26 3.13
C ILE A 62 -4.31 7.94 2.87
N MET A 63 -3.56 6.87 2.66
CA MET A 63 -4.13 5.54 2.45
C MET A 63 -4.98 5.10 3.63
N SER A 64 -4.47 5.26 4.85
CA SER A 64 -5.22 4.84 6.04
C SER A 64 -6.54 5.61 6.17
N ARG A 65 -6.53 6.89 5.80
CA ARG A 65 -7.76 7.70 5.82
C ARG A 65 -8.77 7.16 4.80
N VAL A 66 -8.33 6.89 3.58
CA VAL A 66 -9.21 6.35 2.54
C VAL A 66 -9.75 4.97 2.93
N LEU A 67 -8.88 4.15 3.53
CA LEU A 67 -9.27 2.81 3.97
C LEU A 67 -10.10 2.81 5.25
N GLN A 68 -10.16 3.94 5.95
CA GLN A 68 -10.88 4.10 7.22
C GLN A 68 -10.37 3.15 8.29
N ILE A 69 -9.04 3.03 8.38
CA ILE A 69 -8.37 2.22 9.40
C ILE A 69 -7.25 3.04 10.02
N PRO A 70 -6.86 2.74 11.25
CA PRO A 70 -5.64 3.34 11.81
C PRO A 70 -4.42 2.92 10.99
N VAL A 71 -3.46 3.82 10.82
CA VAL A 71 -2.26 3.51 10.06
C VAL A 71 -1.53 2.28 10.64
N ALA A 72 -1.63 2.07 11.95
CA ALA A 72 -1.01 0.92 12.61
C ALA A 72 -1.45 -0.41 12.02
N ARG A 73 -2.67 -0.49 11.49
CA ARG A 73 -3.17 -1.72 10.88
C ARG A 73 -2.37 -2.13 9.65
N LEU A 74 -1.71 -1.19 9.02
CA LEU A 74 -0.86 -1.50 7.86
C LEU A 74 0.46 -2.15 8.27
N PHE A 75 0.77 -2.15 9.56
CA PHE A 75 2.01 -2.72 10.09
C PHE A 75 1.80 -3.93 10.99
N GLU A 76 0.57 -4.37 11.19
CA GLU A 76 0.25 -5.50 12.08
C GLU A 76 -0.47 -6.61 11.32
N ASP A 77 -0.26 -7.83 11.78
CA ASP A 77 -1.04 -8.96 11.30
C ASP A 77 -2.43 -8.93 11.96
N ASN A 78 -3.40 -9.43 11.22
CA ASN A 78 -4.78 -9.54 11.71
C ASN A 78 -4.95 -10.74 12.63
#